data_2fa64723aa19c1713e740839090b79b0
#
_entry.id   2fa64723aa19c1713e740839090b79b0
#
_cell.length_a   1.000
_cell.length_b   1.000
_cell.length_c   1.000
_cell.angle_alpha   90.00
_cell.angle_beta   90.00
_cell.angle_gamma   90.00
#
_symmetry.space_group_name_H-M   'P 1'
#
loop_
_entity.id
_entity.type
_entity.pdbx_description
1 polymer ?
#
loop_
_entity_poly.entity_id
_entity_poly.type
_entity_poly.pdbx_seq_one_letter_code
_entity_poly.pdbx_strand_id
1 'polypeptide(L)'
;MNDVRVPTVHDLRVTLLDVSPPVWRRLRVPSTVTLSALHGILQVAFGWRDCHLHEWRTGERTLGPPEEESWGDELEDESAAVLGEVAGADCVLHYDYDFGDGWEHIVEVLAVTPYDASQPPLAVLDGARAVPPEDSGGPIGYEHLLDALADEDDPEHDDMLEWVGDAFDPEEFDRAEVNRRLESLWRWH
;
A
#
# COMPACT_ATOMS: atom_id res chain seq x y z
N MET A 1 -35.44 -11.60 11.15
CA MET A 1 -34.47 -11.11 12.13
C MET A 1 -33.41 -10.41 11.33
N ASN A 2 -33.35 -9.09 11.37
CA ASN A 2 -32.20 -8.36 10.78
C ASN A 2 -31.00 -8.66 11.66
N ASP A 3 -30.07 -9.43 11.13
CA ASP A 3 -28.75 -9.61 11.72
C ASP A 3 -28.03 -8.26 11.65
N VAL A 4 -28.05 -7.51 12.75
CA VAL A 4 -27.31 -6.26 12.86
C VAL A 4 -25.84 -6.65 12.99
N ARG A 5 -25.15 -6.81 11.84
CA ARG A 5 -23.72 -7.06 11.84
C ARG A 5 -23.03 -5.88 12.51
N VAL A 6 -22.32 -6.15 13.58
CA VAL A 6 -21.48 -5.16 14.25
C VAL A 6 -20.40 -4.75 13.25
N PRO A 7 -20.23 -3.44 12.99
CA PRO A 7 -19.13 -2.99 12.12
C PRO A 7 -17.79 -3.54 12.60
N THR A 8 -16.96 -4.00 11.68
CA THR A 8 -15.63 -4.54 12.00
C THR A 8 -14.54 -3.73 11.29
N VAL A 9 -13.33 -3.85 11.83
CA VAL A 9 -12.11 -3.30 11.25
C VAL A 9 -11.06 -4.39 11.09
N HIS A 10 -10.30 -4.28 10.02
CA HIS A 10 -9.10 -5.11 9.77
C HIS A 10 -7.87 -4.41 10.32
N ASP A 11 -7.02 -5.17 10.97
CA ASP A 11 -5.65 -4.81 11.30
C ASP A 11 -4.75 -5.47 10.26
N LEU A 12 -4.18 -4.67 9.38
CA LEU A 12 -3.39 -5.12 8.24
C LEU A 12 -1.92 -4.79 8.45
N ARG A 13 -1.03 -5.71 8.09
CA ARG A 13 0.37 -5.41 7.86
C ARG A 13 0.65 -5.49 6.36
N VAL A 14 1.11 -4.40 5.78
CA VAL A 14 1.51 -4.31 4.38
C VAL A 14 3.02 -4.17 4.32
N THR A 15 3.67 -5.11 3.66
CA THR A 15 5.14 -5.14 3.52
C THR A 15 5.51 -5.15 2.05
N LEU A 16 6.35 -4.20 1.65
CA LEU A 16 6.95 -4.16 0.32
C LEU A 16 8.01 -5.28 0.22
N LEU A 17 7.90 -6.13 -0.81
CA LEU A 17 8.81 -7.24 -1.03
C LEU A 17 10.12 -6.80 -1.69
N ASP A 18 11.13 -7.63 -1.56
CA ASP A 18 12.44 -7.51 -2.19
C ASP A 18 13.18 -6.19 -1.88
N VAL A 19 12.78 -5.50 -0.79
CA VAL A 19 13.46 -4.29 -0.27
C VAL A 19 14.03 -4.59 1.11
N SER A 20 15.30 -4.27 1.32
CA SER A 20 16.01 -4.48 2.59
C SER A 20 16.76 -3.23 3.05
N PRO A 21 16.63 -2.82 4.33
CA PRO A 21 15.68 -3.29 5.33
C PRO A 21 14.22 -3.08 4.91
N PRO A 22 13.24 -3.84 5.48
CA PRO A 22 11.88 -3.85 4.97
C PRO A 22 11.17 -2.50 5.14
N VAL A 23 10.47 -2.06 4.09
CA VAL A 23 9.49 -0.97 4.10
C VAL A 23 8.13 -1.56 4.37
N TRP A 24 7.44 -1.10 5.41
CA TRP A 24 6.14 -1.66 5.79
C TRP A 24 5.24 -0.64 6.49
N ARG A 25 3.93 -0.91 6.46
CA ARG A 25 2.90 -0.14 7.16
C ARG A 25 1.95 -1.09 7.89
N ARG A 26 1.53 -0.74 9.11
CA ARG A 26 0.43 -1.39 9.82
C ARG A 26 -0.77 -0.46 9.83
N LEU A 27 -1.88 -0.95 9.33
CA LEU A 27 -3.09 -0.17 9.06
C LEU A 27 -4.27 -0.73 9.83
N ARG A 28 -5.12 0.15 10.35
CA ARG A 28 -6.49 -0.18 10.68
C ARG A 28 -7.37 0.31 9.55
N VAL A 29 -8.24 -0.56 9.03
CA VAL A 29 -9.09 -0.28 7.87
C VAL A 29 -10.51 -0.82 8.13
N PRO A 30 -11.59 -0.08 7.83
CA PRO A 30 -12.93 -0.61 7.92
C PRO A 30 -13.10 -1.85 7.03
N SER A 31 -13.76 -2.89 7.55
CA SER A 31 -14.03 -4.12 6.77
C SER A 31 -14.97 -3.88 5.57
N THR A 32 -15.62 -2.74 5.53
CA THR A 32 -16.59 -2.36 4.49
C THR A 32 -15.96 -1.68 3.28
N VAL A 33 -14.65 -1.39 3.31
CA VAL A 33 -13.98 -0.80 2.13
C VAL A 33 -13.89 -1.83 1.01
N THR A 34 -13.97 -1.35 -0.23
CA THR A 34 -13.67 -2.16 -1.41
C THR A 34 -12.16 -2.28 -1.62
N LEU A 35 -11.69 -3.21 -2.45
CA LEU A 35 -10.27 -3.30 -2.77
C LEU A 35 -9.80 -2.05 -3.54
N SER A 36 -10.65 -1.44 -4.36
CA SER A 36 -10.36 -0.15 -5.00
C SER A 36 -10.14 0.97 -3.97
N ALA A 37 -10.97 1.04 -2.92
CA ALA A 37 -10.76 2.00 -1.84
C ALA A 37 -9.49 1.66 -1.02
N LEU A 38 -9.19 0.38 -0.83
CA LEU A 38 -7.96 -0.07 -0.18
C LEU A 38 -6.71 0.32 -0.98
N HIS A 39 -6.75 0.20 -2.33
CA HIS A 39 -5.69 0.72 -3.20
C HIS A 39 -5.42 2.20 -2.91
N GLY A 40 -6.43 3.07 -2.93
CA GLY A 40 -6.25 4.50 -2.61
C GLY A 40 -5.69 4.74 -1.19
N ILE A 41 -6.08 3.92 -0.21
CA ILE A 41 -5.52 3.95 1.14
C ILE A 41 -4.03 3.58 1.11
N LEU A 42 -3.63 2.55 0.37
CA LEU A 42 -2.23 2.14 0.23
C LEU A 42 -1.40 3.21 -0.49
N GLN A 43 -1.92 3.81 -1.55
CA GLN A 43 -1.26 4.92 -2.25
C GLN A 43 -0.91 6.06 -1.27
N VAL A 44 -1.85 6.45 -0.41
CA VAL A 44 -1.58 7.48 0.62
C VAL A 44 -0.61 6.97 1.69
N ALA A 45 -0.76 5.72 2.14
CA ALA A 45 0.06 5.15 3.23
C ALA A 45 1.52 4.94 2.81
N PHE A 46 1.75 4.65 1.54
CA PHE A 46 3.06 4.51 0.93
C PHE A 46 3.56 5.82 0.30
N GLY A 47 2.71 6.82 0.08
CA GLY A 47 3.10 8.12 -0.45
C GLY A 47 3.23 8.14 -1.98
N TRP A 48 2.68 7.17 -2.67
CA TRP A 48 2.62 7.11 -4.13
C TRP A 48 1.50 7.99 -4.70
N ARG A 49 1.50 8.15 -6.03
CA ARG A 49 0.68 9.14 -6.74
C ARG A 49 -0.44 8.54 -7.58
N ASP A 50 -0.63 7.20 -7.52
CA ASP A 50 -1.65 6.50 -8.32
C ASP A 50 -1.51 6.80 -9.83
N CYS A 51 -0.27 6.69 -10.35
CA CYS A 51 0.04 6.97 -11.75
C CYS A 51 0.36 5.72 -12.58
N HIS A 52 0.32 4.53 -11.98
CA HIS A 52 0.56 3.23 -12.61
C HIS A 52 -0.59 2.27 -12.37
N LEU A 53 -0.61 1.18 -13.15
CA LEU A 53 -1.58 0.10 -12.99
C LEU A 53 -1.27 -0.74 -11.76
N HIS A 54 -2.30 -1.44 -11.26
CA HIS A 54 -2.19 -2.33 -10.12
C HIS A 54 -3.12 -3.53 -10.25
N GLU A 55 -2.85 -4.55 -9.44
CA GLU A 55 -3.73 -5.71 -9.29
C GLU A 55 -3.68 -6.27 -7.87
N TRP A 56 -4.72 -7.01 -7.52
CA TRP A 56 -4.84 -7.78 -6.31
C TRP A 56 -4.90 -9.26 -6.62
N ARG A 57 -4.19 -10.07 -5.83
CA ARG A 57 -4.31 -11.53 -5.90
C ARG A 57 -4.68 -12.09 -4.53
N THR A 58 -5.73 -12.93 -4.49
CA THR A 58 -6.20 -13.61 -3.28
C THR A 58 -6.75 -15.00 -3.62
N GLY A 59 -6.10 -16.06 -3.14
CA GLY A 59 -6.37 -17.42 -3.58
C GLY A 59 -6.14 -17.58 -5.09
N GLU A 60 -7.19 -18.00 -5.81
CA GLU A 60 -7.16 -18.15 -7.29
C GLU A 60 -7.75 -16.93 -8.02
N ARG A 61 -8.15 -15.88 -7.28
CA ARG A 61 -8.77 -14.68 -7.85
C ARG A 61 -7.71 -13.63 -8.11
N THR A 62 -7.82 -12.97 -9.27
CA THR A 62 -7.11 -11.75 -9.61
C THR A 62 -8.12 -10.64 -9.84
N LEU A 63 -7.94 -9.51 -9.16
CA LEU A 63 -8.86 -8.39 -9.19
C LEU A 63 -8.08 -7.12 -9.52
N GLY A 64 -8.73 -6.19 -10.21
CA GLY A 64 -8.14 -4.91 -10.57
C GLY A 64 -9.18 -3.91 -11.02
N PRO A 65 -8.74 -2.73 -11.48
CA PRO A 65 -9.64 -1.74 -12.05
C PRO A 65 -10.33 -2.32 -13.29
N PRO A 66 -11.64 -2.05 -13.48
CA PRO A 66 -12.35 -2.49 -14.67
C PRO A 66 -11.75 -1.80 -15.90
N GLU A 67 -11.09 -2.54 -16.77
CA GLU A 67 -10.57 -2.02 -18.04
C GLU A 67 -11.67 -1.99 -19.09
N GLU A 68 -11.78 -0.89 -19.84
CA GLU A 68 -12.72 -0.77 -20.97
C GLU A 68 -12.31 -1.67 -22.15
N GLU A 69 -11.04 -2.09 -22.25
CA GLU A 69 -10.50 -2.99 -23.28
C GLU A 69 -9.48 -3.96 -22.65
N SER A 70 -9.94 -5.12 -22.20
CA SER A 70 -9.05 -6.17 -21.69
C SER A 70 -8.39 -6.95 -22.83
N TRP A 71 -7.05 -6.98 -22.87
CA TRP A 71 -6.25 -7.83 -23.76
C TRP A 71 -5.74 -9.12 -23.06
N GLY A 72 -6.45 -9.60 -22.04
CA GLY A 72 -6.01 -10.76 -21.26
C GLY A 72 -7.15 -11.47 -20.55
N ASP A 73 -6.81 -12.24 -19.51
CA ASP A 73 -7.77 -12.89 -18.62
C ASP A 73 -8.61 -11.80 -17.93
N GLU A 74 -9.94 -11.99 -17.89
CA GLU A 74 -10.87 -11.03 -17.26
C GLU A 74 -10.50 -10.89 -15.77
N LEU A 75 -10.01 -9.69 -15.38
CA LEU A 75 -9.87 -9.34 -13.98
C LEU A 75 -11.26 -9.18 -13.35
N GLU A 76 -11.42 -9.64 -12.14
CA GLU A 76 -12.61 -9.32 -11.37
C GLU A 76 -12.59 -7.84 -10.95
N ASP A 77 -13.74 -7.18 -10.99
CA ASP A 77 -13.87 -5.76 -10.62
C ASP A 77 -13.59 -5.56 -9.11
N GLU A 78 -12.47 -4.93 -8.80
CA GLU A 78 -12.06 -4.61 -7.44
C GLU A 78 -13.01 -3.64 -6.71
N SER A 79 -13.78 -2.83 -7.46
CA SER A 79 -14.74 -1.88 -6.89
C SER A 79 -15.97 -2.59 -6.31
N ALA A 80 -16.24 -3.82 -6.74
CA ALA A 80 -17.30 -4.68 -6.22
C ALA A 80 -16.81 -5.60 -5.09
N ALA A 81 -15.51 -5.76 -4.89
CA ALA A 81 -14.91 -6.67 -3.92
C ALA A 81 -14.69 -5.99 -2.57
N VAL A 82 -15.49 -6.35 -1.55
CA VAL A 82 -15.42 -5.79 -0.20
C VAL A 82 -14.37 -6.53 0.63
N LEU A 83 -13.45 -5.82 1.28
CA LEU A 83 -12.35 -6.39 2.08
C LEU A 83 -12.83 -7.47 3.06
N GLY A 84 -13.89 -7.20 3.81
CA GLY A 84 -14.44 -8.16 4.79
C GLY A 84 -15.10 -9.39 4.19
N GLU A 85 -15.29 -9.45 2.86
CA GLU A 85 -15.83 -10.60 2.14
C GLU A 85 -14.71 -11.41 1.47
N VAL A 86 -13.61 -10.75 1.08
CA VAL A 86 -12.49 -11.38 0.36
C VAL A 86 -11.36 -11.83 1.27
N ALA A 87 -11.22 -11.23 2.46
CA ALA A 87 -10.14 -11.53 3.38
C ALA A 87 -10.62 -11.60 4.84
N GLY A 88 -10.58 -12.78 5.44
CA GLY A 88 -10.78 -12.99 6.88
C GLY A 88 -9.47 -12.89 7.68
N ALA A 89 -9.55 -13.13 8.99
CA ALA A 89 -8.35 -13.21 9.83
C ALA A 89 -7.37 -14.28 9.30
N ASP A 90 -6.08 -14.03 9.45
CA ASP A 90 -4.97 -14.88 8.97
C ASP A 90 -4.91 -15.06 7.43
N CYS A 91 -5.71 -14.30 6.67
CA CYS A 91 -5.59 -14.26 5.22
C CYS A 91 -4.41 -13.39 4.77
N VAL A 92 -3.92 -13.70 3.59
CA VAL A 92 -2.88 -12.92 2.88
C VAL A 92 -3.43 -12.55 1.50
N LEU A 93 -3.32 -11.26 1.16
CA LEU A 93 -3.51 -10.78 -0.20
C LEU A 93 -2.14 -10.33 -0.73
N HIS A 94 -1.97 -10.43 -2.05
CA HIS A 94 -0.89 -9.79 -2.77
C HIS A 94 -1.43 -8.54 -3.45
N TYR A 95 -0.65 -7.47 -3.42
CA TYR A 95 -0.95 -6.23 -4.10
C TYR A 95 0.27 -5.83 -4.92
N ASP A 96 0.09 -5.78 -6.23
CA ASP A 96 1.13 -5.41 -7.18
C ASP A 96 0.81 -4.02 -7.74
N TYR A 97 1.76 -3.13 -7.68
CA TYR A 97 1.66 -1.76 -8.17
C TYR A 97 2.82 -1.47 -9.10
N ASP A 98 2.54 -0.79 -10.22
CA ASP A 98 3.50 -0.49 -11.28
C ASP A 98 4.15 -1.75 -11.85
N PHE A 99 3.52 -2.34 -12.89
CA PHE A 99 4.04 -3.56 -13.53
C PHE A 99 5.39 -3.36 -14.26
N GLY A 100 5.80 -2.09 -14.49
CA GLY A 100 7.12 -1.75 -15.04
C GLY A 100 8.22 -1.91 -14.00
N ASP A 101 8.03 -1.34 -12.81
CA ASP A 101 8.94 -1.42 -11.68
C ASP A 101 8.73 -2.69 -10.83
N GLY A 102 7.52 -3.27 -10.84
CA GLY A 102 7.21 -4.52 -10.17
C GLY A 102 7.16 -4.41 -8.64
N TRP A 103 6.48 -3.41 -8.11
CA TRP A 103 6.31 -3.23 -6.68
C TRP A 103 5.31 -4.22 -6.08
N GLU A 104 5.81 -5.36 -5.62
CA GLU A 104 5.00 -6.40 -4.99
C GLU A 104 4.86 -6.18 -3.47
N HIS A 105 3.64 -6.35 -2.95
CA HIS A 105 3.36 -6.24 -1.52
C HIS A 105 2.64 -7.47 -1.00
N ILE A 106 3.00 -7.86 0.22
CA ILE A 106 2.18 -8.78 1.01
C ILE A 106 1.31 -7.96 1.96
N VAL A 107 0.00 -8.22 1.92
CA VAL A 107 -1.02 -7.65 2.81
C VAL A 107 -1.53 -8.75 3.72
N GLU A 108 -1.00 -8.80 4.94
CA GLU A 108 -1.37 -9.77 5.96
C GLU A 108 -2.53 -9.25 6.80
N VAL A 109 -3.60 -10.02 6.95
CA VAL A 109 -4.69 -9.70 7.88
C VAL A 109 -4.33 -10.23 9.27
N LEU A 110 -3.82 -9.38 10.13
CA LEU A 110 -3.40 -9.75 11.48
C LEU A 110 -4.58 -10.03 12.42
N ALA A 111 -5.69 -9.30 12.24
CA ALA A 111 -6.91 -9.48 13.02
C ALA A 111 -8.11 -8.82 12.33
N VAL A 112 -9.31 -9.36 12.62
CA VAL A 112 -10.59 -8.70 12.33
C VAL A 112 -11.34 -8.55 13.65
N THR A 113 -11.61 -7.30 14.04
CA THR A 113 -12.19 -7.00 15.37
C THR A 113 -13.43 -6.10 15.25
N PRO A 114 -14.34 -6.14 16.22
CA PRO A 114 -15.42 -5.16 16.31
C PRO A 114 -14.85 -3.73 16.33
N TYR A 115 -15.51 -2.84 15.61
CA TYR A 115 -15.12 -1.42 15.58
C TYR A 115 -15.37 -0.76 16.94
N ASP A 116 -14.36 -0.09 17.47
CA ASP A 116 -14.42 0.75 18.66
C ASP A 116 -14.50 2.23 18.25
N ALA A 117 -15.66 2.84 18.48
CA ALA A 117 -15.91 4.24 18.11
C ALA A 117 -15.05 5.27 18.87
N SER A 118 -14.30 4.85 19.88
CA SER A 118 -13.31 5.73 20.55
C SER A 118 -12.03 5.95 19.73
N GLN A 119 -11.87 5.21 18.62
CA GLN A 119 -10.69 5.24 17.76
C GLN A 119 -11.10 5.51 16.30
N PRO A 120 -10.23 6.16 15.50
CA PRO A 120 -10.52 6.33 14.07
C PRO A 120 -10.64 4.95 13.39
N PRO A 121 -11.65 4.78 12.50
CA PRO A 121 -11.82 3.51 11.79
C PRO A 121 -10.73 3.26 10.75
N LEU A 122 -10.10 4.32 10.25
CA LEU A 122 -8.98 4.30 9.31
C LEU A 122 -7.79 5.00 9.94
N ALA A 123 -6.66 4.32 10.04
CA ALA A 123 -5.41 4.89 10.52
C ALA A 123 -4.20 4.01 10.19
N VAL A 124 -3.05 4.65 9.97
CA VAL A 124 -1.74 3.98 10.08
C VAL A 124 -1.39 3.88 11.57
N LEU A 125 -1.20 2.67 12.04
CA LEU A 125 -0.88 2.37 13.44
C LEU A 125 0.61 2.38 13.71
N ASP A 126 1.41 1.89 12.73
CA ASP A 126 2.85 1.77 12.81
C ASP A 126 3.46 1.61 11.41
N GLY A 127 4.79 1.70 11.27
CA GLY A 127 5.49 1.53 10.02
C GLY A 127 6.97 1.81 10.15
N ALA A 128 7.70 1.56 9.10
CA ALA A 128 9.12 1.88 9.01
C ALA A 128 9.52 2.26 7.59
N ARG A 129 10.44 3.19 7.52
CA ARG A 129 11.19 3.66 6.37
C ARG A 129 10.38 4.43 5.32
N ALA A 130 11.09 5.25 4.58
CA ALA A 130 10.56 5.89 3.39
C ALA A 130 10.26 4.83 2.32
N VAL A 131 9.31 5.14 1.47
CA VAL A 131 8.93 4.32 0.33
C VAL A 131 9.83 4.66 -0.84
N PRO A 132 10.19 3.69 -1.72
CA PRO A 132 10.85 3.99 -2.97
C PRO A 132 10.13 5.11 -3.74
N PRO A 133 10.85 6.08 -4.31
CA PRO A 133 10.24 7.04 -5.23
C PRO A 133 9.61 6.35 -6.43
N GLU A 134 8.57 6.97 -7.02
CA GLU A 134 8.02 6.53 -8.30
C GLU A 134 9.13 6.46 -9.37
N ASP A 135 9.04 5.49 -10.28
CA ASP A 135 9.96 5.31 -11.40
C ASP A 135 11.43 5.08 -10.98
N SER A 136 11.67 4.52 -9.79
CA SER A 136 13.02 4.24 -9.30
C SER A 136 13.65 2.96 -9.86
N GLY A 137 12.97 2.23 -10.75
CA GLY A 137 13.47 1.03 -11.42
C GLY A 137 13.28 -0.25 -10.60
N GLY A 138 12.24 -0.29 -9.78
CA GLY A 138 11.88 -1.43 -8.95
C GLY A 138 12.86 -1.69 -7.80
N PRO A 139 12.79 -2.86 -7.14
CA PRO A 139 13.65 -3.19 -6.00
C PRO A 139 15.14 -3.05 -6.31
N ILE A 140 15.57 -3.44 -7.51
CA ILE A 140 16.99 -3.35 -7.91
C ILE A 140 17.42 -1.90 -8.11
N GLY A 141 16.58 -1.08 -8.78
CA GLY A 141 16.87 0.34 -8.97
C GLY A 141 16.88 1.11 -7.64
N TYR A 142 15.98 0.75 -6.74
CA TYR A 142 15.95 1.34 -5.40
C TYR A 142 17.16 0.94 -4.54
N GLU A 143 17.63 -0.32 -4.61
CA GLU A 143 18.86 -0.74 -3.95
C GLU A 143 20.06 0.07 -4.46
N HIS A 144 20.18 0.20 -5.79
CA HIS A 144 21.22 1.02 -6.41
C HIS A 144 21.16 2.49 -5.98
N LEU A 145 19.95 3.08 -5.92
CA LEU A 145 19.75 4.44 -5.40
C LEU A 145 20.27 4.57 -3.97
N LEU A 146 19.92 3.63 -3.08
CA LEU A 146 20.36 3.67 -1.69
C LEU A 146 21.87 3.53 -1.55
N ASP A 147 22.51 2.67 -2.35
CA ASP A 147 23.94 2.47 -2.36
C ASP A 147 24.67 3.74 -2.84
N ALA A 148 24.20 4.34 -3.92
CA ALA A 148 24.78 5.58 -4.45
C ALA A 148 24.61 6.76 -3.47
N LEU A 149 23.47 6.87 -2.78
CA LEU A 149 23.27 7.91 -1.76
C LEU A 149 24.13 7.70 -0.50
N ALA A 150 24.50 6.45 -0.20
CA ALA A 150 25.29 6.13 0.99
C ALA A 150 26.80 6.36 0.80
N ASP A 151 27.30 6.45 -0.42
CA ASP A 151 28.73 6.61 -0.75
C ASP A 151 28.96 7.92 -1.51
N GLU A 152 29.52 8.93 -0.84
CA GLU A 152 29.83 10.24 -1.44
C GLU A 152 30.90 10.15 -2.56
N ASP A 153 31.66 9.04 -2.63
CA ASP A 153 32.64 8.78 -3.68
C ASP A 153 32.04 8.01 -4.88
N ASP A 154 30.76 7.62 -4.81
CA ASP A 154 30.07 6.98 -5.93
C ASP A 154 29.92 7.94 -7.12
N PRO A 155 30.25 7.52 -8.36
CA PRO A 155 30.15 8.37 -9.54
C PRO A 155 28.74 8.92 -9.81
N GLU A 156 27.69 8.27 -9.32
CA GLU A 156 26.29 8.65 -9.52
C GLU A 156 25.67 9.34 -8.29
N HIS A 157 26.44 9.55 -7.21
CA HIS A 157 25.97 10.15 -5.96
C HIS A 157 25.25 11.48 -6.18
N ASP A 158 25.91 12.43 -6.84
CA ASP A 158 25.37 13.77 -7.08
C ASP A 158 24.10 13.73 -7.96
N ASP A 159 24.09 12.88 -9.00
CA ASP A 159 22.97 12.72 -9.91
C ASP A 159 21.74 12.12 -9.18
N MET A 160 21.97 11.10 -8.34
CA MET A 160 20.91 10.46 -7.54
C MET A 160 20.37 11.41 -6.48
N LEU A 161 21.23 12.17 -5.82
CA LEU A 161 20.83 13.19 -4.84
C LEU A 161 19.99 14.29 -5.49
N GLU A 162 20.38 14.79 -6.68
CA GLU A 162 19.57 15.74 -7.44
C GLU A 162 18.22 15.15 -7.84
N TRP A 163 18.18 13.88 -8.24
CA TRP A 163 16.97 13.21 -8.69
C TRP A 163 15.94 13.02 -7.56
N VAL A 164 16.35 12.52 -6.37
CA VAL A 164 15.44 12.31 -5.23
C VAL A 164 15.13 13.59 -4.46
N GLY A 165 16.02 14.59 -4.55
CA GLY A 165 16.01 15.83 -3.79
C GLY A 165 16.67 15.70 -2.41
N ASP A 166 17.26 16.81 -1.93
CA ASP A 166 18.04 16.90 -0.69
C ASP A 166 17.30 16.49 0.59
N ALA A 167 15.98 16.36 0.52
CA ALA A 167 15.13 16.01 1.66
C ALA A 167 14.82 14.51 1.77
N PHE A 168 15.28 13.68 0.84
CA PHE A 168 15.01 12.25 0.89
C PHE A 168 15.87 11.58 1.97
N ASP A 169 15.21 11.00 2.97
CA ASP A 169 15.82 10.16 4.00
C ASP A 169 15.17 8.76 3.95
N PRO A 170 15.91 7.71 3.57
CA PRO A 170 15.37 6.35 3.46
C PRO A 170 14.88 5.78 4.79
N GLU A 171 15.30 6.33 5.93
CA GLU A 171 14.86 5.89 7.26
C GLU A 171 13.62 6.65 7.75
N GLU A 172 13.19 7.71 7.05
CA GLU A 172 12.09 8.54 7.49
C GLU A 172 10.73 7.84 7.35
N PHE A 173 9.92 7.95 8.39
CA PHE A 173 8.50 7.61 8.35
C PHE A 173 7.70 8.50 9.30
N ASP A 174 7.02 9.52 8.75
CA ASP A 174 6.13 10.39 9.52
C ASP A 174 4.69 9.83 9.55
N ARG A 175 4.42 8.99 10.54
CA ARG A 175 3.07 8.45 10.78
C ARG A 175 2.00 9.51 10.97
N ALA A 176 2.34 10.65 11.58
CA ALA A 176 1.36 11.70 11.85
C ALA A 176 0.95 12.40 10.54
N GLU A 177 1.91 12.66 9.65
CA GLU A 177 1.64 13.20 8.33
C GLU A 177 0.78 12.25 7.49
N VAL A 178 1.13 10.96 7.44
CA VAL A 178 0.34 9.96 6.70
C VAL A 178 -1.09 9.91 7.23
N ASN A 179 -1.30 9.91 8.54
CA ASN A 179 -2.63 9.92 9.11
C ASN A 179 -3.43 11.18 8.76
N ARG A 180 -2.79 12.37 8.71
CA ARG A 180 -3.47 13.60 8.25
C ARG A 180 -3.96 13.48 6.80
N ARG A 181 -3.15 12.87 5.91
CA ARG A 181 -3.54 12.63 4.51
C ARG A 181 -4.69 11.62 4.41
N LEU A 182 -4.64 10.53 5.18
CA LEU A 182 -5.73 9.55 5.24
C LEU A 182 -7.04 10.15 5.76
N GLU A 183 -7.00 11.02 6.78
CA GLU A 183 -8.19 11.74 7.25
C GLU A 183 -8.80 12.61 6.15
N SER A 184 -7.98 13.23 5.31
CA SER A 184 -8.46 14.02 4.18
C SER A 184 -9.15 13.14 3.13
N LEU A 185 -8.54 12.01 2.78
CA LEU A 185 -9.12 11.04 1.85
C LEU A 185 -10.47 10.51 2.36
N TRP A 186 -10.54 10.12 3.65
CA TRP A 186 -11.73 9.50 4.24
C TRP A 186 -12.94 10.42 4.38
N ARG A 187 -12.74 11.73 4.48
CA ARG A 187 -13.85 12.71 4.59
C ARG A 187 -14.66 12.87 3.31
N TRP A 188 -14.17 12.37 2.18
CA TRP A 188 -14.81 12.48 0.87
C TRP A 188 -15.53 11.20 0.43
N HIS A 189 -15.56 10.17 1.27
CA HIS A 189 -16.28 8.91 1.10
C HIS A 189 -17.33 8.74 2.21
#